data_6b5c980cab7457a0ec1941a9152cdf29
#
_entry.id   6b5c980cab7457a0ec1941a9152cdf29
#
_cell.length_a   1.000
_cell.length_b   1.000
_cell.length_c   1.000
_cell.angle_alpha   90.00
_cell.angle_beta   90.00
_cell.angle_gamma   90.00
#
_symmetry.space_group_name_H-M   'P 1'
#
loop_
_entity.id
_entity.type
_entity.pdbx_description
1 polymer ?
#
loop_
_entity_poly.entity_id
_entity_poly.type
_entity_poly.pdbx_seq_one_letter_code
_entity_poly.pdbx_strand_id
1 'polypeptide(L)'
;MLTRIKYTPVYYNSETEIVQALKDNKIDLAAVGSISLHKGMRVVDRFNQEPFYIVTGKMNGKFMAEVDRALDEIRNDSPYFQQHLQDKYYSESAYSNQPLLTREENEYIERYKEIVVGLKADSIPYSYKEAHKITGLFKGVLDLMGGKSKLSIRIEYVSDPKKFLEEGTNRFYIGNSLGSGVSTVKGKYWHSNNIFSVDQVIVKRKNTSISQDKVSSVAVVKDALYNSQTKLLYVNSDEQIKKYDSVKECMEAVRTGKVDFAINDIY
;
A
#
# COMPACT_ATOMS: atom_id res chain seq x y z
N MET A 1 -4.03 -5.68 18.84
CA MET A 1 -3.91 -5.04 20.18
C MET A 1 -5.13 -5.38 21.05
N LEU A 2 -5.48 -6.66 21.14
CA LEU A 2 -6.58 -7.18 21.97
C LEU A 2 -6.19 -7.40 23.45
N THR A 3 -4.95 -7.14 23.83
CA THR A 3 -4.38 -7.46 25.15
C THR A 3 -4.96 -6.69 26.34
N ARG A 4 -5.89 -5.75 26.12
CA ARG A 4 -6.54 -4.98 27.20
C ARG A 4 -8.04 -5.22 27.35
N ILE A 5 -8.64 -6.06 26.50
CA ILE A 5 -10.05 -6.39 26.58
C ILE A 5 -10.21 -7.58 27.52
N LYS A 6 -10.97 -7.41 28.59
CA LYS A 6 -11.38 -8.55 29.43
C LYS A 6 -12.39 -9.38 28.66
N TYR A 7 -12.14 -10.67 28.53
CA TYR A 7 -13.02 -11.60 27.84
C TYR A 7 -13.23 -12.87 28.67
N THR A 8 -14.34 -13.52 28.45
CA THR A 8 -14.64 -14.85 29.02
C THR A 8 -14.57 -15.86 27.87
N PRO A 9 -13.61 -16.80 27.86
CA PRO A 9 -13.50 -17.78 26.80
C PRO A 9 -14.63 -18.81 26.89
N VAL A 10 -15.22 -19.10 25.72
CA VAL A 10 -16.20 -20.18 25.54
C VAL A 10 -15.67 -21.12 24.48
N TYR A 11 -15.65 -22.42 24.78
CA TYR A 11 -15.07 -23.44 23.91
C TYR A 11 -16.18 -24.23 23.21
N TYR A 12 -15.96 -24.52 21.94
CA TYR A 12 -16.86 -25.32 21.09
C TYR A 12 -16.09 -26.48 20.47
N ASN A 13 -16.80 -27.53 20.08
CA ASN A 13 -16.18 -28.73 19.53
C ASN A 13 -15.89 -28.62 18.04
N SER A 14 -16.51 -27.68 17.35
CA SER A 14 -16.32 -27.46 15.92
C SER A 14 -16.41 -26.00 15.56
N GLU A 15 -15.78 -25.66 14.45
CA GLU A 15 -15.84 -24.33 13.87
C GLU A 15 -17.26 -23.94 13.43
N THR A 16 -18.03 -24.91 12.92
CA THR A 16 -19.44 -24.71 12.58
C THR A 16 -20.27 -24.23 13.78
N GLU A 17 -20.02 -24.81 14.96
CA GLU A 17 -20.68 -24.39 16.20
C GLU A 17 -20.27 -22.97 16.62
N ILE A 18 -18.98 -22.61 16.47
CA ILE A 18 -18.49 -21.26 16.73
C ILE A 18 -19.20 -20.24 15.82
N VAL A 19 -19.25 -20.52 14.53
CA VAL A 19 -19.91 -19.69 13.54
C VAL A 19 -21.39 -19.50 13.84
N GLN A 20 -22.08 -20.58 14.24
CA GLN A 20 -23.49 -20.51 14.61
C GLN A 20 -23.70 -19.70 15.90
N ALA A 21 -22.84 -19.89 16.90
CA ALA A 21 -22.90 -19.14 18.15
C ALA A 21 -22.69 -17.62 17.94
N LEU A 22 -21.79 -17.25 17.00
CA LEU A 22 -21.58 -15.85 16.63
C LEU A 22 -22.82 -15.27 15.92
N LYS A 23 -23.43 -16.01 15.00
CA LYS A 23 -24.67 -15.61 14.31
C LYS A 23 -25.86 -15.47 15.26
N ASP A 24 -25.92 -16.32 16.27
CA ASP A 24 -26.94 -16.31 17.30
C ASP A 24 -26.70 -15.26 18.40
N ASN A 25 -25.63 -14.45 18.29
CA ASN A 25 -25.19 -13.47 19.30
C ASN A 25 -24.94 -14.11 20.68
N LYS A 26 -24.54 -15.38 20.74
CA LYS A 26 -24.13 -16.07 21.99
C LYS A 26 -22.70 -15.74 22.39
N ILE A 27 -21.90 -15.33 21.42
CA ILE A 27 -20.53 -14.82 21.60
C ILE A 27 -20.32 -13.57 20.75
N ASP A 28 -19.47 -12.67 21.20
CA ASP A 28 -19.20 -11.40 20.55
C ASP A 28 -18.07 -11.49 19.52
N LEU A 29 -17.11 -12.39 19.74
CA LEU A 29 -15.92 -12.59 18.90
C LEU A 29 -15.62 -14.08 18.80
N ALA A 30 -15.09 -14.48 17.64
CA ALA A 30 -14.62 -15.84 17.40
C ALA A 30 -13.13 -15.80 16.96
N ALA A 31 -12.32 -16.71 17.51
CA ALA A 31 -10.97 -16.98 17.04
C ALA A 31 -11.02 -18.22 16.15
N VAL A 32 -10.86 -18.03 14.85
CA VAL A 32 -10.96 -19.09 13.82
C VAL A 32 -9.84 -18.95 12.79
N GLY A 33 -9.56 -20.00 12.03
CA GLY A 33 -8.62 -19.93 10.92
C GLY A 33 -9.06 -18.91 9.86
N SER A 34 -8.13 -18.18 9.28
CA SER A 34 -8.46 -17.18 8.24
C SER A 34 -9.13 -17.79 6.99
N ILE A 35 -8.99 -19.10 6.81
CA ILE A 35 -9.58 -19.87 5.71
C ILE A 35 -11.08 -20.11 5.95
N SER A 36 -11.53 -20.04 7.19
CA SER A 36 -12.88 -20.40 7.62
C SER A 36 -13.82 -19.20 7.74
N LEU A 37 -13.49 -18.10 7.08
CA LEU A 37 -14.32 -16.91 7.08
C LEU A 37 -15.62 -17.16 6.32
N HIS A 38 -16.74 -17.00 7.01
CA HIS A 38 -18.08 -17.19 6.46
C HIS A 38 -18.71 -15.85 6.05
N LYS A 39 -19.62 -15.92 5.06
CA LYS A 39 -20.41 -14.77 4.62
C LYS A 39 -21.12 -14.12 5.82
N GLY A 40 -21.00 -12.81 5.92
CA GLY A 40 -21.60 -12.02 7.00
C GLY A 40 -20.72 -11.82 8.23
N MET A 41 -19.44 -12.24 8.18
CA MET A 41 -18.46 -12.00 9.23
C MET A 41 -17.43 -10.97 8.83
N ARG A 42 -16.94 -10.23 9.83
CA ARG A 42 -15.87 -9.23 9.66
C ARG A 42 -14.63 -9.69 10.41
N VAL A 43 -13.47 -9.64 9.75
CA VAL A 43 -12.19 -9.79 10.43
C VAL A 43 -11.90 -8.52 11.22
N VAL A 44 -11.77 -8.65 12.52
CA VAL A 44 -11.44 -7.55 13.43
C VAL A 44 -9.93 -7.40 13.58
N ASP A 45 -9.21 -8.53 13.66
CA ASP A 45 -7.76 -8.56 13.78
C ASP A 45 -7.21 -9.88 13.25
N ARG A 46 -5.91 -9.88 12.88
CA ARG A 46 -5.17 -11.07 12.45
C ARG A 46 -3.97 -11.25 13.35
N PHE A 47 -3.82 -12.43 13.88
CA PHE A 47 -2.73 -12.78 14.78
C PHE A 47 -2.26 -14.20 14.52
N ASN A 48 -1.05 -14.52 14.99
CA ASN A 48 -0.49 -15.86 14.99
C ASN A 48 -0.48 -16.52 13.59
N GLN A 49 0.38 -16.02 12.70
CA GLN A 49 0.56 -16.65 11.38
C GLN A 49 1.23 -18.02 11.57
N GLU A 50 0.56 -19.07 11.14
CA GLU A 50 1.10 -20.43 11.12
C GLU A 50 1.63 -20.76 9.73
N PRO A 51 2.92 -21.01 9.59
CA PRO A 51 3.51 -21.38 8.31
C PRO A 51 3.22 -22.85 7.97
N PHE A 52 2.97 -23.11 6.69
CA PHE A 52 2.86 -24.46 6.15
C PHE A 52 4.19 -24.87 5.52
N TYR A 53 4.58 -26.12 5.74
CA TYR A 53 5.83 -26.67 5.23
C TYR A 53 5.58 -27.94 4.43
N ILE A 54 6.38 -28.14 3.38
CA ILE A 54 6.54 -29.44 2.75
C ILE A 54 7.59 -30.17 3.59
N VAL A 55 7.26 -31.36 4.08
CA VAL A 55 8.16 -32.16 4.94
C VAL A 55 8.47 -33.50 4.30
N THR A 56 9.70 -34.00 4.51
CA THR A 56 10.14 -35.33 4.06
C THR A 56 11.11 -35.93 5.05
N GLY A 57 11.43 -37.22 4.87
CA GLY A 57 12.43 -37.89 5.69
C GLY A 57 13.83 -37.30 5.53
N LYS A 58 14.63 -37.31 6.60
CA LYS A 58 16.00 -36.73 6.64
C LYS A 58 16.93 -37.16 5.51
N MET A 59 16.72 -38.36 4.93
CA MET A 59 17.53 -38.90 3.83
C MET A 59 17.28 -38.18 2.49
N ASN A 60 16.24 -37.41 2.35
CA ASN A 60 15.82 -36.77 1.10
C ASN A 60 16.29 -35.28 0.98
N GLY A 61 17.41 -34.93 1.60
CA GLY A 61 17.88 -33.53 1.62
C GLY A 61 18.13 -32.94 0.22
N LYS A 62 18.63 -33.75 -0.73
CA LYS A 62 18.81 -33.27 -2.12
C LYS A 62 17.49 -32.92 -2.80
N PHE A 63 16.48 -33.79 -2.62
CA PHE A 63 15.13 -33.52 -3.15
C PHE A 63 14.52 -32.28 -2.54
N MET A 64 14.70 -32.08 -1.22
CA MET A 64 14.20 -30.88 -0.56
C MET A 64 14.83 -29.61 -1.10
N ALA A 65 16.12 -29.59 -1.40
CA ALA A 65 16.77 -28.44 -2.02
C ALA A 65 16.23 -28.13 -3.43
N GLU A 66 15.78 -29.12 -4.18
CA GLU A 66 15.09 -28.90 -5.47
C GLU A 66 13.69 -28.31 -5.26
N VAL A 67 12.96 -28.78 -4.25
CA VAL A 67 11.65 -28.23 -3.88
C VAL A 67 11.79 -26.76 -3.47
N ASP A 68 12.76 -26.43 -2.62
CA ASP A 68 12.99 -25.04 -2.19
C ASP A 68 13.32 -24.15 -3.38
N ARG A 69 14.17 -24.60 -4.30
CA ARG A 69 14.47 -23.84 -5.53
C ARG A 69 13.23 -23.62 -6.39
N ALA A 70 12.41 -24.65 -6.58
CA ALA A 70 11.16 -24.53 -7.35
C ALA A 70 10.17 -23.55 -6.70
N LEU A 71 10.08 -23.54 -5.36
CA LEU A 71 9.26 -22.56 -4.64
C LEU A 71 9.78 -21.13 -4.82
N ASP A 72 11.10 -20.94 -4.84
CA ASP A 72 11.70 -19.62 -5.08
C ASP A 72 11.50 -19.17 -6.53
N GLU A 73 11.60 -20.05 -7.51
CA GLU A 73 11.26 -19.77 -8.91
C GLU A 73 9.78 -19.33 -9.05
N ILE A 74 8.85 -20.07 -8.42
CA ILE A 74 7.43 -19.71 -8.43
C ILE A 74 7.21 -18.31 -7.81
N ARG A 75 7.87 -17.98 -6.71
CA ARG A 75 7.76 -16.65 -6.06
C ARG A 75 8.30 -15.55 -6.95
N ASN A 76 9.39 -15.80 -7.67
CA ASN A 76 10.01 -14.82 -8.57
C ASN A 76 9.19 -14.61 -9.84
N ASP A 77 8.70 -15.69 -10.45
CA ASP A 77 7.94 -15.64 -11.70
C ASP A 77 6.50 -15.14 -11.50
N SER A 78 5.95 -15.43 -10.34
CA SER A 78 4.56 -15.08 -9.99
C SER A 78 4.47 -14.54 -8.57
N PRO A 79 4.90 -13.31 -8.29
CA PRO A 79 4.90 -12.73 -6.93
C PRO A 79 3.55 -12.76 -6.23
N TYR A 80 2.46 -12.80 -6.99
CA TYR A 80 1.07 -12.82 -6.50
C TYR A 80 0.43 -14.21 -6.54
N PHE A 81 1.21 -15.29 -6.72
CA PHE A 81 0.63 -16.64 -6.86
C PHE A 81 -0.20 -17.06 -5.65
N GLN A 82 0.22 -16.69 -4.44
CA GLN A 82 -0.54 -16.98 -3.21
C GLN A 82 -1.89 -16.29 -3.21
N GLN A 83 -1.95 -15.03 -3.63
CA GLN A 83 -3.20 -14.29 -3.76
C GLN A 83 -4.11 -14.93 -4.81
N HIS A 84 -3.56 -15.29 -5.98
CA HIS A 84 -4.32 -15.97 -7.03
C HIS A 84 -4.90 -17.32 -6.55
N LEU A 85 -4.14 -18.09 -5.76
CA LEU A 85 -4.64 -19.33 -5.18
C LEU A 85 -5.74 -19.08 -4.14
N GLN A 86 -5.56 -18.07 -3.28
CA GLN A 86 -6.59 -17.66 -2.33
C GLN A 86 -7.87 -17.24 -3.05
N ASP A 87 -7.76 -16.38 -4.06
CA ASP A 87 -8.90 -15.93 -4.85
C ASP A 87 -9.60 -17.08 -5.57
N LYS A 88 -8.84 -18.03 -6.11
CA LYS A 88 -9.37 -19.19 -6.81
C LYS A 88 -10.12 -20.16 -5.90
N TYR A 89 -9.60 -20.43 -4.70
CA TYR A 89 -10.11 -21.50 -3.86
C TYR A 89 -10.96 -21.01 -2.68
N TYR A 90 -10.85 -19.73 -2.31
CA TYR A 90 -11.51 -19.17 -1.12
C TYR A 90 -12.34 -17.92 -1.38
N SER A 91 -12.37 -17.39 -2.62
CA SER A 91 -13.02 -16.12 -2.95
C SER A 91 -14.54 -16.12 -2.70
N GLU A 92 -15.19 -17.27 -2.81
CA GLU A 92 -16.64 -17.36 -2.58
C GLU A 92 -17.03 -17.47 -1.11
N SER A 93 -16.13 -17.97 -0.25
CA SER A 93 -16.44 -18.21 1.17
C SER A 93 -15.99 -17.08 2.09
N ALA A 94 -14.90 -16.39 1.76
CA ALA A 94 -14.23 -15.49 2.68
C ALA A 94 -14.61 -14.01 2.55
N TYR A 95 -15.15 -13.60 1.41
CA TYR A 95 -15.46 -12.20 1.16
C TYR A 95 -16.84 -12.07 0.54
N SER A 96 -17.83 -11.71 1.32
CA SER A 96 -18.98 -11.04 0.73
C SER A 96 -18.40 -9.79 0.03
N ASN A 97 -18.74 -9.56 -1.25
CA ASN A 97 -18.31 -8.41 -2.03
C ASN A 97 -18.75 -7.06 -1.41
N GLN A 98 -19.44 -7.09 -0.28
CA GLN A 98 -19.83 -5.92 0.49
C GLN A 98 -19.12 -5.96 1.85
N PRO A 99 -18.34 -4.95 2.19
CA PRO A 99 -17.80 -4.83 3.53
C PRO A 99 -18.97 -4.71 4.52
N LEU A 100 -18.87 -5.44 5.63
CA LEU A 100 -19.74 -5.20 6.78
C LEU A 100 -19.30 -3.90 7.41
N LEU A 101 -20.04 -2.86 7.14
CA LEU A 101 -19.80 -1.54 7.72
C LEU A 101 -20.34 -1.51 9.15
N THR A 102 -19.58 -0.88 10.04
CA THR A 102 -20.05 -0.57 11.39
C THR A 102 -21.21 0.42 11.33
N ARG A 103 -21.88 0.62 12.45
CA ARG A 103 -22.91 1.65 12.55
C ARG A 103 -22.36 3.04 12.25
N GLU A 104 -21.21 3.38 12.82
CA GLU A 104 -20.54 4.66 12.64
C GLU A 104 -20.11 4.88 11.18
N GLU A 105 -19.63 3.83 10.51
CA GLU A 105 -19.27 3.87 9.08
C GLU A 105 -20.51 4.13 8.21
N ASN A 106 -21.64 3.48 8.50
CA ASN A 106 -22.89 3.73 7.81
C ASN A 106 -23.42 5.16 8.04
N GLU A 107 -23.42 5.63 9.29
CA GLU A 107 -23.79 6.99 9.64
C GLU A 107 -22.91 8.04 8.93
N TYR A 108 -21.59 7.74 8.79
CA TYR A 108 -20.67 8.59 8.04
C TYR A 108 -21.05 8.65 6.55
N ILE A 109 -21.31 7.50 5.92
CA ILE A 109 -21.70 7.42 4.50
C ILE A 109 -23.03 8.16 4.26
N GLU A 110 -24.02 7.98 5.13
CA GLU A 110 -25.29 8.68 5.04
C GLU A 110 -25.17 10.21 5.17
N ARG A 111 -24.25 10.66 6.04
CA ARG A 111 -23.99 12.08 6.26
C ARG A 111 -23.31 12.75 5.08
N TYR A 112 -22.29 12.09 4.54
CA TYR A 112 -21.42 12.73 3.53
C TYR A 112 -21.73 12.32 2.10
N LYS A 113 -22.45 11.24 1.85
CA LYS A 113 -22.84 10.71 0.52
C LYS A 113 -21.74 10.78 -0.56
N GLU A 114 -20.97 11.85 -0.60
CA GLU A 114 -19.83 12.10 -1.47
C GLU A 114 -18.61 12.56 -0.66
N ILE A 115 -17.45 12.03 -0.99
CA ILE A 115 -16.15 12.55 -0.56
C ILE A 115 -15.38 13.10 -1.75
N VAL A 116 -14.52 14.07 -1.50
CA VAL A 116 -13.66 14.68 -2.51
C VAL A 116 -12.23 14.24 -2.25
N VAL A 117 -11.60 13.64 -3.26
CA VAL A 117 -10.23 13.15 -3.15
C VAL A 117 -9.32 13.95 -4.06
N GLY A 118 -8.36 14.63 -3.46
CA GLY A 118 -7.29 15.34 -4.16
C GLY A 118 -6.19 14.40 -4.60
N LEU A 119 -5.77 14.53 -5.85
CA LEU A 119 -4.62 13.83 -6.43
C LEU A 119 -3.66 14.84 -7.05
N LYS A 120 -2.36 14.53 -7.05
CA LYS A 120 -1.38 15.28 -7.82
C LYS A 120 -1.54 14.93 -9.30
N ALA A 121 -1.61 15.94 -10.17
CA ALA A 121 -1.61 15.73 -11.62
C ALA A 121 -0.22 15.26 -12.09
N ASP A 122 -0.19 14.59 -13.24
CA ASP A 122 1.03 14.20 -13.97
C ASP A 122 2.05 13.38 -13.16
N SER A 123 1.53 12.53 -12.25
CA SER A 123 2.31 11.62 -11.40
C SER A 123 2.17 10.18 -11.90
N ILE A 124 2.76 9.86 -13.05
CA ILE A 124 2.77 8.51 -13.64
C ILE A 124 3.63 7.59 -12.75
N PRO A 125 3.18 6.37 -12.46
CA PRO A 125 1.92 5.70 -12.84
C PRO A 125 0.77 5.92 -11.85
N TYR A 126 0.95 6.79 -10.85
CA TYR A 126 0.03 6.92 -9.70
C TYR A 126 -1.26 7.65 -10.04
N SER A 127 -1.15 8.84 -10.65
CA SER A 127 -2.31 9.63 -11.09
C SER A 127 -1.92 10.55 -12.26
N TYR A 128 -2.61 10.42 -13.37
CA TYR A 128 -2.36 11.22 -14.57
C TYR A 128 -3.62 11.30 -15.45
N LYS A 129 -3.59 12.12 -16.50
CA LYS A 129 -4.66 12.20 -17.49
C LYS A 129 -4.29 11.44 -18.74
N GLU A 130 -5.21 10.59 -19.19
CA GLU A 130 -5.16 9.93 -20.48
C GLU A 130 -6.49 10.14 -21.18
N ALA A 131 -6.46 10.67 -22.42
CA ALA A 131 -7.68 11.02 -23.18
C ALA A 131 -8.70 11.83 -22.34
N HIS A 132 -8.24 12.82 -21.59
CA HIS A 132 -9.03 13.68 -20.69
C HIS A 132 -9.64 12.97 -19.46
N LYS A 133 -9.37 11.68 -19.25
CA LYS A 133 -9.82 10.92 -18.08
C LYS A 133 -8.70 10.79 -17.07
N ILE A 134 -9.09 10.84 -15.78
CA ILE A 134 -8.17 10.54 -14.68
C ILE A 134 -7.94 9.04 -14.66
N THR A 135 -6.67 8.64 -14.66
CA THR A 135 -6.24 7.23 -14.62
C THR A 135 -5.03 7.05 -13.71
N GLY A 136 -4.59 5.81 -13.51
CA GLY A 136 -3.45 5.45 -12.66
C GLY A 136 -3.86 4.63 -11.44
N LEU A 137 -2.85 4.21 -10.69
CA LEU A 137 -3.01 3.32 -9.53
C LEU A 137 -3.98 3.88 -8.47
N PHE A 138 -3.89 5.17 -8.17
CA PHE A 138 -4.79 5.79 -7.18
C PHE A 138 -6.24 5.78 -7.63
N LYS A 139 -6.49 6.00 -8.93
CA LYS A 139 -7.85 5.90 -9.49
C LYS A 139 -8.40 4.48 -9.32
N GLY A 140 -7.60 3.46 -9.60
CA GLY A 140 -7.99 2.05 -9.39
C GLY A 140 -8.37 1.76 -7.95
N VAL A 141 -7.58 2.22 -6.99
CA VAL A 141 -7.89 2.08 -5.55
C VAL A 141 -9.21 2.76 -5.20
N LEU A 142 -9.41 4.00 -5.67
CA LEU A 142 -10.63 4.76 -5.40
C LEU A 142 -11.88 4.12 -6.00
N ASP A 143 -11.76 3.54 -7.20
CA ASP A 143 -12.87 2.81 -7.83
C ASP A 143 -13.27 1.57 -7.01
N LEU A 144 -12.29 0.82 -6.51
CA LEU A 144 -12.54 -0.31 -5.63
C LEU A 144 -13.18 0.13 -4.30
N MET A 145 -12.72 1.23 -3.73
CA MET A 145 -13.29 1.78 -2.49
C MET A 145 -14.74 2.23 -2.70
N GLY A 146 -15.01 3.00 -3.75
CA GLY A 146 -16.37 3.47 -4.06
C GLY A 146 -17.32 2.32 -4.35
N GLY A 147 -16.88 1.33 -5.13
CA GLY A 147 -17.68 0.14 -5.43
C GLY A 147 -18.05 -0.69 -4.19
N LYS A 148 -17.16 -0.73 -3.19
CA LYS A 148 -17.39 -1.49 -1.95
C LYS A 148 -18.16 -0.71 -0.89
N SER A 149 -17.94 0.59 -0.76
CA SER A 149 -18.48 1.39 0.34
C SER A 149 -19.81 2.09 0.04
N LYS A 150 -20.28 2.05 -1.22
CA LYS A 150 -21.42 2.85 -1.70
C LYS A 150 -21.22 4.38 -1.59
N LEU A 151 -20.02 4.82 -1.28
CA LEU A 151 -19.68 6.21 -1.18
C LEU A 151 -19.36 6.77 -2.58
N SER A 152 -19.95 7.91 -2.95
CA SER A 152 -19.54 8.62 -4.15
C SER A 152 -18.17 9.26 -3.94
N ILE A 153 -17.25 9.03 -4.87
CA ILE A 153 -15.90 9.61 -4.80
C ILE A 153 -15.68 10.53 -5.98
N ARG A 154 -15.56 11.82 -5.70
CA ARG A 154 -15.19 12.83 -6.68
C ARG A 154 -13.71 13.13 -6.59
N ILE A 155 -13.02 13.08 -7.73
CA ILE A 155 -11.57 13.29 -7.80
C ILE A 155 -11.28 14.68 -8.33
N GLU A 156 -10.38 15.40 -7.66
CA GLU A 156 -9.86 16.71 -8.08
C GLU A 156 -8.33 16.66 -8.18
N TYR A 157 -7.75 17.34 -9.18
CA TYR A 157 -6.32 17.60 -9.20
C TYR A 157 -5.98 18.79 -8.34
N VAL A 158 -5.00 18.63 -7.47
CA VAL A 158 -4.60 19.66 -6.50
C VAL A 158 -3.11 19.96 -6.60
N SER A 159 -2.77 21.24 -6.61
CA SER A 159 -1.38 21.71 -6.55
C SER A 159 -0.91 21.93 -5.11
N ASP A 160 -1.81 22.28 -4.22
CA ASP A 160 -1.55 22.49 -2.78
C ASP A 160 -2.45 21.59 -1.94
N PRO A 161 -1.96 20.40 -1.53
CA PRO A 161 -2.73 19.47 -0.72
C PRO A 161 -3.15 20.02 0.64
N LYS A 162 -2.35 20.90 1.25
CA LYS A 162 -2.66 21.47 2.57
C LYS A 162 -3.85 22.38 2.48
N LYS A 163 -3.84 23.32 1.55
CA LYS A 163 -4.97 24.23 1.29
C LYS A 163 -6.23 23.44 0.96
N PHE A 164 -6.10 22.44 0.08
CA PHE A 164 -7.23 21.60 -0.31
C PHE A 164 -7.88 20.88 0.89
N LEU A 165 -7.08 20.31 1.81
CA LEU A 165 -7.61 19.64 2.99
C LEU A 165 -8.26 20.58 4.01
N GLU A 166 -7.89 21.86 4.03
CA GLU A 166 -8.46 22.88 4.92
C GLU A 166 -9.82 23.41 4.43
N GLU A 167 -10.18 23.15 3.17
CA GLU A 167 -11.43 23.64 2.58
C GLU A 167 -12.69 22.87 2.99
N GLY A 168 -12.57 21.72 3.68
CA GLY A 168 -13.72 20.95 4.14
C GLY A 168 -13.37 19.63 4.81
N THR A 169 -14.32 19.12 5.59
CA THR A 169 -14.16 17.90 6.41
C THR A 169 -14.31 16.59 5.63
N ASN A 170 -14.87 16.64 4.43
CA ASN A 170 -15.03 15.48 3.53
C ASN A 170 -13.97 15.43 2.42
N ARG A 171 -12.85 16.13 2.62
CA ARG A 171 -11.72 16.19 1.68
C ARG A 171 -10.60 15.28 2.14
N PHE A 172 -10.09 14.49 1.22
CA PHE A 172 -9.01 13.55 1.42
C PHE A 172 -7.94 13.75 0.36
N TYR A 173 -6.70 13.44 0.68
CA TYR A 173 -5.61 13.50 -0.28
C TYR A 173 -4.90 12.15 -0.35
N ILE A 174 -4.62 11.68 -1.56
CA ILE A 174 -3.79 10.50 -1.77
C ILE A 174 -2.47 10.94 -2.42
N GLY A 175 -1.38 10.55 -1.78
CA GLY A 175 -0.04 10.81 -2.26
C GLY A 175 1.01 10.26 -1.29
N ASN A 176 2.24 10.22 -1.74
CA ASN A 176 3.37 9.77 -0.93
C ASN A 176 3.84 10.83 0.08
N SER A 177 3.47 12.09 -0.12
CA SER A 177 3.69 13.14 0.87
C SER A 177 2.77 14.34 0.65
N LEU A 178 2.49 15.07 1.74
CA LEU A 178 1.88 16.39 1.68
C LEU A 178 2.92 17.51 1.39
N GLY A 179 4.05 17.16 0.76
CA GLY A 179 5.25 17.98 0.64
C GLY A 179 6.21 17.78 1.80
N SER A 180 7.41 18.35 1.74
CA SER A 180 8.52 18.16 2.70
C SER A 180 8.20 18.44 4.19
N GLY A 181 6.95 18.60 4.54
CA GLY A 181 6.49 18.94 5.87
C GLY A 181 5.52 17.95 6.52
N VAL A 182 5.23 16.77 5.95
CA VAL A 182 4.30 15.83 6.61
C VAL A 182 4.86 15.28 7.91
N SER A 183 6.17 15.08 7.98
CA SER A 183 6.81 14.70 9.24
C SER A 183 6.74 15.80 10.31
N THR A 184 6.55 17.05 9.92
CA THR A 184 6.46 18.21 10.84
C THR A 184 5.03 18.57 11.24
N VAL A 185 4.01 17.98 10.61
CA VAL A 185 2.59 18.22 10.91
C VAL A 185 2.00 17.09 11.76
N LYS A 186 2.80 16.49 12.65
CA LYS A 186 2.29 15.56 13.67
C LYS A 186 1.11 16.20 14.39
N GLY A 187 -0.07 15.57 14.26
CA GLY A 187 -1.28 15.98 14.97
C GLY A 187 -2.27 16.86 14.19
N LYS A 188 -1.94 17.34 12.98
CA LYS A 188 -2.90 18.14 12.19
C LYS A 188 -3.77 17.28 11.26
N TYR A 189 -3.24 16.14 10.77
CA TYR A 189 -3.96 15.27 9.86
C TYR A 189 -3.90 13.81 10.33
N TRP A 190 -4.96 13.06 10.04
CA TRP A 190 -4.99 11.62 10.21
C TRP A 190 -4.48 10.93 8.94
N HIS A 191 -3.75 9.83 9.11
CA HIS A 191 -3.28 9.00 8.03
C HIS A 191 -3.99 7.64 8.07
N SER A 192 -4.35 7.13 6.90
CA SER A 192 -4.81 5.74 6.78
C SER A 192 -3.65 4.76 7.03
N ASN A 193 -3.98 3.48 7.10
CA ASN A 193 -2.99 2.44 6.89
C ASN A 193 -2.36 2.60 5.49
N ASN A 194 -1.17 2.04 5.31
CA ASN A 194 -0.47 2.06 4.04
C ASN A 194 -1.31 1.41 2.93
N ILE A 195 -1.48 2.09 1.80
CA ILE A 195 -2.19 1.56 0.64
C ILE A 195 -1.27 0.59 -0.11
N PHE A 196 -0.04 1.00 -0.39
CA PHE A 196 1.04 0.21 -0.97
C PHE A 196 2.38 0.92 -0.73
N SER A 197 3.47 0.18 -0.87
CA SER A 197 4.82 0.72 -0.81
C SER A 197 5.51 0.55 -2.16
N VAL A 198 6.40 1.47 -2.48
CA VAL A 198 7.28 1.39 -3.65
C VAL A 198 8.72 1.57 -3.23
N ASP A 199 9.60 0.83 -3.86
CA ASP A 199 11.02 0.96 -3.62
C ASP A 199 11.58 2.17 -4.37
N GLN A 200 12.54 2.83 -3.76
CA GLN A 200 13.30 3.87 -4.41
C GLN A 200 14.58 3.28 -4.99
N VAL A 201 14.89 3.66 -6.20
CA VAL A 201 16.06 3.17 -6.93
C VAL A 201 16.95 4.30 -7.41
N ILE A 202 18.23 3.99 -7.50
CA ILE A 202 19.22 4.87 -8.12
C ILE A 202 19.32 4.49 -9.59
N VAL A 203 19.05 5.45 -10.47
CA VAL A 203 19.19 5.29 -11.91
C VAL A 203 20.42 6.04 -12.39
N LYS A 204 21.31 5.33 -13.07
CA LYS A 204 22.55 5.87 -13.64
C LYS A 204 22.78 5.38 -15.06
N ARG A 205 23.70 6.02 -15.80
CA ARG A 205 24.16 5.47 -17.08
C ARG A 205 24.92 4.16 -16.85
N LYS A 206 24.83 3.23 -17.78
CA LYS A 206 25.39 1.87 -17.68
C LYS A 206 26.87 1.86 -17.27
N ASN A 207 27.67 2.78 -17.78
CA ASN A 207 29.13 2.82 -17.58
C ASN A 207 29.59 3.86 -16.55
N THR A 208 28.69 4.37 -15.71
CA THR A 208 29.07 5.33 -14.67
C THR A 208 29.27 4.61 -13.34
N SER A 209 30.44 4.76 -12.72
CA SER A 209 30.68 4.32 -11.36
C SER A 209 30.18 5.39 -10.40
N ILE A 210 29.39 4.99 -9.39
CA ILE A 210 29.06 5.84 -8.25
C ILE A 210 30.04 5.45 -7.14
N SER A 211 30.96 6.36 -6.83
CA SER A 211 31.91 6.18 -5.72
C SER A 211 31.51 7.14 -4.60
N GLN A 212 31.54 6.67 -3.37
CA GLN A 212 31.30 7.51 -2.19
C GLN A 212 32.33 8.61 -2.03
N ASP A 213 33.54 8.44 -2.62
CA ASP A 213 34.65 9.38 -2.55
C ASP A 213 34.62 10.45 -3.67
N LYS A 214 33.75 10.30 -4.66
CA LYS A 214 33.58 11.31 -5.72
C LYS A 214 32.33 12.12 -5.45
N VAL A 215 32.49 13.43 -5.59
CA VAL A 215 31.37 14.37 -5.59
C VAL A 215 30.47 14.03 -6.75
N SER A 216 29.35 13.36 -6.44
CA SER A 216 28.35 12.97 -7.43
C SER A 216 27.24 14.00 -7.49
N SER A 217 26.71 14.25 -8.69
CA SER A 217 25.55 15.10 -8.87
C SER A 217 24.29 14.24 -9.01
N VAL A 218 23.21 14.62 -8.32
CA VAL A 218 21.96 13.87 -8.29
C VAL A 218 20.78 14.69 -8.80
N ALA A 219 19.95 14.09 -9.67
CA ALA A 219 18.67 14.65 -10.05
C ALA A 219 17.56 14.13 -9.12
N VAL A 220 16.74 15.05 -8.64
CA VAL A 220 15.55 14.75 -7.85
C VAL A 220 14.38 15.59 -8.36
N VAL A 221 13.17 15.06 -8.23
CA VAL A 221 11.96 15.84 -8.51
C VAL A 221 11.76 16.86 -7.39
N LYS A 222 11.37 18.08 -7.75
CA LYS A 222 11.02 19.13 -6.78
C LYS A 222 9.97 18.59 -5.80
N ASP A 223 10.12 18.92 -4.52
CA ASP A 223 9.19 18.54 -3.45
C ASP A 223 9.06 17.03 -3.18
N ALA A 224 9.91 16.20 -3.78
CA ALA A 224 9.99 14.78 -3.45
C ALA A 224 10.66 14.56 -2.07
N LEU A 225 10.23 13.49 -1.38
CA LEU A 225 10.73 13.12 -0.04
C LEU A 225 12.22 12.75 0.02
N TYR A 226 12.84 12.55 -1.13
CA TYR A 226 14.25 12.12 -1.23
C TYR A 226 15.25 13.12 -0.61
N ASN A 227 14.86 14.38 -0.46
CA ASN A 227 15.78 15.45 -0.12
C ASN A 227 16.55 15.22 1.18
N SER A 228 15.93 14.59 2.19
CA SER A 228 16.61 14.32 3.46
C SER A 228 17.39 12.99 3.45
N GLN A 229 16.90 11.97 2.77
CA GLN A 229 17.59 10.67 2.69
C GLN A 229 18.73 10.69 1.69
N THR A 230 18.58 11.39 0.57
CA THR A 230 19.63 11.57 -0.43
C THR A 230 20.87 12.27 0.16
N LYS A 231 20.66 13.26 1.02
CA LYS A 231 21.75 13.92 1.75
C LYS A 231 22.56 12.98 2.63
N LEU A 232 21.89 11.98 3.23
CA LEU A 232 22.53 11.07 4.18
C LEU A 232 23.34 9.95 3.50
N LEU A 233 23.02 9.58 2.26
CA LEU A 233 23.57 8.37 1.66
C LEU A 233 24.57 8.61 0.53
N TYR A 234 24.44 9.69 -0.27
CA TYR A 234 25.18 9.81 -1.54
C TYR A 234 25.70 11.22 -1.85
N VAL A 235 25.37 12.23 -1.06
CA VAL A 235 25.64 13.63 -1.38
C VAL A 235 26.22 14.37 -0.18
N ASN A 236 27.35 15.03 -0.38
CA ASN A 236 28.04 15.74 0.68
C ASN A 236 27.61 17.22 0.82
N SER A 237 26.94 17.78 -0.18
CA SER A 237 26.43 19.15 -0.15
C SER A 237 25.14 19.33 -0.96
N ASP A 238 24.37 20.36 -0.61
CA ASP A 238 23.12 20.71 -1.31
C ASP A 238 23.34 21.14 -2.77
N GLU A 239 24.51 21.65 -3.11
CA GLU A 239 24.85 22.06 -4.47
C GLU A 239 24.90 20.90 -5.48
N GLN A 240 25.10 19.68 -4.97
CA GLN A 240 25.08 18.46 -5.77
C GLN A 240 23.67 18.01 -6.16
N ILE A 241 22.65 18.51 -5.45
CA ILE A 241 21.25 18.15 -5.70
C ILE A 241 20.65 19.10 -6.74
N LYS A 242 20.34 18.56 -7.93
CA LYS A 242 19.66 19.30 -9.00
C LYS A 242 18.20 18.92 -9.03
N LYS A 243 17.33 19.90 -8.84
CA LYS A 243 15.89 19.74 -8.77
C LYS A 243 15.25 19.97 -10.14
N TYR A 244 14.40 19.04 -10.55
CA TYR A 244 13.64 19.05 -11.81
C TYR A 244 12.14 19.01 -11.54
N ASP A 245 11.33 19.39 -12.51
CA ASP A 245 9.88 19.43 -12.36
C ASP A 245 9.22 18.04 -12.52
N SER A 246 9.91 17.12 -13.21
CA SER A 246 9.36 15.78 -13.48
C SER A 246 10.44 14.69 -13.43
N VAL A 247 9.99 13.44 -13.26
CA VAL A 247 10.82 12.24 -13.38
C VAL A 247 11.47 12.17 -14.76
N LYS A 248 10.71 12.50 -15.82
CA LYS A 248 11.20 12.50 -17.19
C LYS A 248 12.41 13.42 -17.38
N GLU A 249 12.36 14.61 -16.79
CA GLU A 249 13.50 15.54 -16.83
C GLU A 249 14.70 15.03 -16.02
N CYS A 250 14.49 14.39 -14.88
CA CYS A 250 15.53 13.72 -14.13
C CYS A 250 16.23 12.65 -14.97
N MET A 251 15.47 11.79 -15.63
CA MET A 251 16.00 10.74 -16.50
C MET A 251 16.77 11.30 -17.70
N GLU A 252 16.25 12.35 -18.31
CA GLU A 252 16.95 13.04 -19.41
C GLU A 252 18.25 13.69 -18.95
N ALA A 253 18.30 14.27 -17.75
CA ALA A 253 19.52 14.82 -17.17
C ALA A 253 20.58 13.74 -16.94
N VAL A 254 20.18 12.55 -16.47
CA VAL A 254 21.08 11.38 -16.36
C VAL A 254 21.55 10.94 -17.73
N ARG A 255 20.65 10.77 -18.70
CA ARG A 255 20.95 10.33 -20.05
C ARG A 255 21.96 11.24 -20.75
N THR A 256 21.78 12.54 -20.60
CA THR A 256 22.66 13.56 -21.24
C THR A 256 23.94 13.85 -20.45
N GLY A 257 24.12 13.26 -19.27
CA GLY A 257 25.31 13.47 -18.44
C GLY A 257 25.34 14.79 -17.69
N LYS A 258 24.22 15.50 -17.57
CA LYS A 258 24.09 16.71 -16.75
C LYS A 258 24.17 16.41 -15.26
N VAL A 259 23.82 15.18 -14.87
CA VAL A 259 23.97 14.61 -13.54
C VAL A 259 24.47 13.17 -13.65
N ASP A 260 25.04 12.65 -12.56
CA ASP A 260 25.59 11.31 -12.52
C ASP A 260 24.52 10.26 -12.32
N PHE A 261 23.52 10.55 -11.50
CA PHE A 261 22.39 9.65 -11.23
C PHE A 261 21.13 10.42 -10.86
N ALA A 262 20.01 9.71 -10.87
CA ALA A 262 18.72 10.17 -10.34
C ALA A 262 18.19 9.18 -9.31
N ILE A 263 17.41 9.67 -8.37
CA ILE A 263 16.64 8.84 -7.45
C ILE A 263 15.19 8.87 -7.89
N ASN A 264 14.60 7.72 -8.04
CA ASN A 264 13.21 7.55 -8.47
C ASN A 264 12.58 6.31 -7.87
N ASP A 265 11.27 6.26 -7.88
CA ASP A 265 10.52 5.06 -7.51
C ASP A 265 10.65 4.01 -8.63
N ILE A 266 10.67 2.72 -8.26
CA ILE A 266 10.64 1.62 -9.21
C ILE A 266 9.18 1.39 -9.68
N TYR A 267 9.00 1.28 -10.97
CA TYR A 267 7.72 0.90 -11.59
C TYR A 267 7.86 -0.36 -12.42
#